data_b6272bad0f25e37dcc3b7d0c1e0ff8ba
#
_entry.id   b6272bad0f25e37dcc3b7d0c1e0ff8ba
#
_cell.length_a   1.000
_cell.length_b   1.000
_cell.length_c   1.000
_cell.angle_alpha   90.00
_cell.angle_beta   90.00
_cell.angle_gamma   90.00
#
_symmetry.space_group_name_H-M   'P 1'
#
loop_
_entity.id
_entity.type
_entity.pdbx_description
1 polymer ?
#
loop_
_entity_poly.entity_id
_entity_poly.type
_entity_poly.pdbx_seq_one_letter_code
_entity_poly.pdbx_strand_id
1 'polypeptide(L)'
;RYDLGEVGRYRINKKLNINTDHDVRVLTNEDIILIVKYLITLINAKTVVDDIDHLSNRRVRTVGEQLYSQFGVGLARMARTIRERMNVRDNEDFKPVDLINARTLTSVINSFFGTNQLSQFMDQTNPLAEITHKRRMSALGPGGLSRERAGFEVRDVHYTHYGRLCTIETPEGPNIGLISSLCVHAKVNNMGFIETPYRKVEGGKVDLSGKIQYL
;
A
#
# COMPACT_ATOMS: atom_id res chain seq x y z
N ARG A 1 -7.14 14.94 14.54
CA ARG A 1 -7.77 13.59 14.62
C ARG A 1 -7.32 12.65 13.51
N TYR A 2 -6.79 13.18 12.43
CA TYR A 2 -6.29 12.39 11.31
C TYR A 2 -4.80 12.64 11.19
N ASP A 3 -4.02 11.61 11.39
CA ASP A 3 -2.59 11.67 11.24
C ASP A 3 -2.20 11.27 9.81
N LEU A 4 -1.17 11.91 9.30
CA LEU A 4 -0.52 11.47 8.08
C LEU A 4 0.19 10.14 8.35
N GLY A 5 0.05 9.18 7.44
CA GLY A 5 0.97 8.05 7.43
C GLY A 5 2.38 8.51 7.01
N GLU A 6 3.38 7.70 7.31
CA GLU A 6 4.76 7.94 6.88
C GLU A 6 4.86 8.23 5.36
N VAL A 7 4.17 7.43 4.56
CA VAL A 7 4.08 7.61 3.10
C VAL A 7 3.42 8.94 2.73
N GLY A 8 2.38 9.36 3.48
CA GLY A 8 1.72 10.65 3.27
C GLY A 8 2.65 11.83 3.51
N ARG A 9 3.41 11.81 4.61
CA ARG A 9 4.42 12.84 4.90
C ARG A 9 5.52 12.86 3.83
N TYR A 10 6.06 11.72 3.46
CA TYR A 10 7.05 11.61 2.38
C TYR A 10 6.54 12.23 1.06
N ARG A 11 5.30 11.93 0.68
CA ARG A 11 4.69 12.45 -0.56
C ARG A 11 4.48 13.97 -0.52
N ILE A 12 4.02 14.51 0.60
CA ILE A 12 3.84 15.96 0.79
C ILE A 12 5.21 16.64 0.70
N ASN A 13 6.21 16.15 1.43
CA ASN A 13 7.56 16.71 1.41
C ASN A 13 8.14 16.74 0.00
N LYS A 14 8.06 15.62 -0.71
CA LYS A 14 8.56 15.51 -2.09
C LYS A 14 7.81 16.44 -3.05
N LYS A 15 6.48 16.53 -2.94
CA LYS A 15 5.62 17.30 -3.85
C LYS A 15 5.78 18.79 -3.67
N LEU A 16 5.87 19.25 -2.44
CA LEU A 16 5.95 20.66 -2.07
C LEU A 16 7.39 21.13 -1.82
N ASN A 17 8.36 20.23 -1.96
CA ASN A 17 9.78 20.49 -1.71
C ASN A 17 10.05 21.03 -0.30
N ILE A 18 9.50 20.34 0.69
CA ILE A 18 9.60 20.67 2.12
C ILE A 18 10.54 19.67 2.79
N ASN A 19 11.32 20.12 3.76
CA ASN A 19 12.20 19.29 4.58
C ASN A 19 11.65 19.08 6.00
N THR A 20 10.36 18.84 6.14
CA THR A 20 9.77 18.47 7.43
C THR A 20 10.17 17.04 7.80
N ASP A 21 10.47 16.81 9.07
CA ASP A 21 10.82 15.49 9.58
C ASP A 21 9.71 14.46 9.29
N HIS A 22 10.10 13.24 8.92
CA HIS A 22 9.16 12.15 8.62
C HIS A 22 8.32 11.73 9.82
N ASP A 23 8.78 11.98 11.03
CA ASP A 23 8.06 11.65 12.27
C ASP A 23 6.92 12.62 12.57
N VAL A 24 6.88 13.78 11.92
CA VAL A 24 5.79 14.75 12.06
C VAL A 24 4.57 14.31 11.30
N ARG A 25 3.62 13.66 11.98
CA ARG A 25 2.41 13.10 11.39
C ARG A 25 1.23 14.07 11.28
N VAL A 26 1.31 15.21 11.94
CA VAL A 26 0.25 16.23 11.91
C VAL A 26 0.56 17.27 10.84
N LEU A 27 -0.46 17.72 10.12
CA LEU A 27 -0.33 18.85 9.19
C LEU A 27 0.02 20.13 9.96
N THR A 28 1.09 20.77 9.55
CA THR A 28 1.50 22.07 10.06
C THR A 28 0.80 23.21 9.30
N ASN A 29 0.79 24.41 9.88
CA ASN A 29 0.25 25.59 9.20
C ASN A 29 1.02 25.90 7.90
N GLU A 30 2.32 25.64 7.89
CA GLU A 30 3.17 25.78 6.71
C GLU A 30 2.77 24.83 5.60
N ASP A 31 2.52 23.54 5.94
CA ASP A 31 2.01 22.54 4.98
C ASP A 31 0.72 23.04 4.30
N ILE A 32 -0.22 23.57 5.09
CA ILE A 32 -1.52 24.05 4.60
C ILE A 32 -1.33 25.20 3.61
N ILE A 33 -0.49 26.17 3.97
CA ILE A 33 -0.22 27.34 3.11
C ILE A 33 0.42 26.88 1.78
N LEU A 34 1.38 25.96 1.83
CA LEU A 34 2.06 25.45 0.65
C LEU A 34 1.15 24.60 -0.23
N ILE A 35 0.26 23.80 0.37
CA ILE A 35 -0.78 23.06 -0.36
C ILE A 35 -1.70 24.02 -1.12
N VAL A 36 -2.19 25.08 -0.46
CA VAL A 36 -3.05 26.09 -1.11
C VAL A 36 -2.30 26.81 -2.22
N LYS A 37 -1.05 27.19 -1.99
CA LYS A 37 -0.19 27.80 -3.01
C LYS A 37 -0.02 26.89 -4.23
N TYR A 38 0.21 25.59 -4.02
CA TYR A 38 0.32 24.61 -5.07
C TYR A 38 -1.00 24.46 -5.86
N LEU A 39 -2.14 24.40 -5.18
CA LEU A 39 -3.45 24.35 -5.84
C LEU A 39 -3.70 25.58 -6.73
N ILE A 40 -3.32 26.78 -6.28
CA ILE A 40 -3.42 28.00 -7.08
C ILE A 40 -2.53 27.92 -8.33
N THR A 41 -1.34 27.33 -8.25
CA THR A 41 -0.47 27.13 -9.42
C THR A 41 -1.09 26.16 -10.43
N LEU A 42 -1.79 25.14 -9.98
CA LEU A 42 -2.54 24.20 -10.85
C LEU A 42 -3.72 24.91 -11.55
N ILE A 43 -4.52 25.70 -10.83
CA ILE A 43 -5.65 26.45 -11.40
C ILE A 43 -5.17 27.41 -12.48
N ASN A 44 -4.02 28.05 -12.28
CA ASN A 44 -3.42 28.98 -13.23
C ASN A 44 -2.65 28.28 -14.38
N ALA A 45 -2.79 26.95 -14.53
CA ALA A 45 -2.11 26.13 -15.54
C ALA A 45 -0.57 26.32 -15.60
N LYS A 46 0.05 26.70 -14.48
CA LYS A 46 1.52 26.82 -14.37
C LYS A 46 2.22 25.50 -14.14
N THR A 47 1.47 24.47 -13.74
CA THR A 47 1.97 23.11 -13.50
C THR A 47 0.98 22.10 -14.09
N VAL A 48 1.49 20.92 -14.42
CA VAL A 48 0.69 19.83 -14.98
C VAL A 48 0.11 18.99 -13.82
N VAL A 49 -1.12 18.53 -13.98
CA VAL A 49 -1.77 17.59 -13.05
C VAL A 49 -1.00 16.27 -13.04
N ASP A 50 -0.89 15.65 -11.88
CA ASP A 50 -0.23 14.36 -11.76
C ASP A 50 -0.96 13.26 -12.50
N ASP A 51 -0.20 12.41 -13.17
CA ASP A 51 -0.70 11.19 -13.74
C ASP A 51 -1.00 10.18 -12.62
N ILE A 52 -2.27 9.82 -12.46
CA ILE A 52 -2.74 8.91 -11.42
C ILE A 52 -2.34 7.45 -11.68
N ASP A 53 -2.07 7.08 -12.93
CA ASP A 53 -1.69 5.72 -13.31
C ASP A 53 -0.17 5.49 -13.26
N HIS A 54 0.59 6.56 -13.10
CA HIS A 54 2.03 6.47 -12.88
C HIS A 54 2.35 5.72 -11.59
N LEU A 55 3.23 4.70 -11.65
CA LEU A 55 3.55 3.84 -10.48
C LEU A 55 4.20 4.60 -9.31
N SER A 56 4.70 5.80 -9.51
CA SER A 56 5.12 6.68 -8.41
C SER A 56 3.94 7.24 -7.60
N ASN A 57 2.74 7.26 -8.14
CA ASN A 57 1.51 7.72 -7.50
C ASN A 57 0.63 6.57 -7.03
N ARG A 58 0.92 5.36 -7.48
CA ARG A 58 0.15 4.15 -7.24
C ARG A 58 1.02 3.19 -6.46
N ARG A 59 0.71 3.00 -5.17
CA ARG A 59 1.49 2.15 -4.30
C ARG A 59 0.82 0.80 -4.04
N VAL A 60 1.62 -0.16 -3.63
CA VAL A 60 1.18 -1.49 -3.25
C VAL A 60 0.98 -1.55 -1.74
N ARG A 61 -0.14 -2.12 -1.32
CA ARG A 61 -0.36 -2.52 0.06
C ARG A 61 0.00 -3.98 0.22
N THR A 62 1.09 -4.24 0.91
CA THR A 62 1.54 -5.61 1.19
C THR A 62 0.61 -6.33 2.17
N VAL A 63 0.69 -7.66 2.19
CA VAL A 63 -0.06 -8.48 3.17
C VAL A 63 0.25 -8.05 4.60
N GLY A 64 1.51 -7.75 4.90
CA GLY A 64 1.93 -7.29 6.23
C GLY A 64 1.23 -6.00 6.65
N GLU A 65 1.12 -5.01 5.76
CA GLU A 65 0.42 -3.75 6.04
C GLU A 65 -1.07 -3.96 6.26
N GLN A 66 -1.70 -4.82 5.45
CA GLN A 66 -3.11 -5.14 5.59
C GLN A 66 -3.39 -5.87 6.90
N LEU A 67 -2.55 -6.84 7.25
CA LEU A 67 -2.65 -7.59 8.50
C LEU A 67 -2.42 -6.70 9.72
N TYR A 68 -1.45 -5.78 9.64
CA TYR A 68 -1.21 -4.78 10.69
C TYR A 68 -2.45 -3.93 10.95
N SER A 69 -3.13 -3.48 9.89
CA SER A 69 -4.37 -2.71 10.02
C SER A 69 -5.49 -3.52 10.71
N GLN A 70 -5.64 -4.78 10.38
CA GLN A 70 -6.63 -5.67 11.02
C GLN A 70 -6.26 -5.99 12.48
N PHE A 71 -4.99 -6.19 12.74
CA PHE A 71 -4.48 -6.38 14.09
C PHE A 71 -4.78 -5.16 14.98
N GLY A 72 -4.57 -3.95 14.46
CA GLY A 72 -4.93 -2.70 15.13
C GLY A 72 -6.43 -2.61 15.47
N VAL A 73 -7.31 -3.03 14.54
CA VAL A 73 -8.75 -3.11 14.79
C VAL A 73 -9.07 -4.11 15.91
N GLY A 74 -8.40 -5.27 15.89
CA GLY A 74 -8.54 -6.29 16.96
C GLY A 74 -8.13 -5.78 18.33
N LEU A 75 -6.98 -5.08 18.41
CA LEU A 75 -6.51 -4.46 19.65
C LEU A 75 -7.45 -3.36 20.14
N ALA A 76 -7.97 -2.51 19.26
CA ALA A 76 -8.91 -1.47 19.63
C ALA A 76 -10.21 -2.04 20.21
N ARG A 77 -10.74 -3.13 19.62
CA ARG A 77 -11.89 -3.85 20.15
C ARG A 77 -11.59 -4.46 21.53
N MET A 78 -10.43 -5.09 21.67
CA MET A 78 -10.01 -5.68 22.96
C MET A 78 -9.85 -4.60 24.03
N ALA A 79 -9.22 -3.48 23.72
CA ALA A 79 -9.05 -2.35 24.64
C ALA A 79 -10.41 -1.77 25.09
N ARG A 80 -11.38 -1.69 24.17
CA ARG A 80 -12.75 -1.28 24.49
C ARG A 80 -13.39 -2.24 25.50
N THR A 81 -13.33 -3.53 25.22
CA THR A 81 -13.92 -4.56 26.10
C THR A 81 -13.28 -4.57 27.49
N ILE A 82 -11.96 -4.39 27.57
CA ILE A 82 -11.23 -4.26 28.84
C ILE A 82 -11.75 -3.05 29.62
N ARG A 83 -11.88 -1.89 28.99
CA ARG A 83 -12.39 -0.68 29.61
C ARG A 83 -13.82 -0.85 30.10
N GLU A 84 -14.69 -1.47 29.32
CA GLU A 84 -16.08 -1.79 29.72
C GLU A 84 -16.11 -2.71 30.94
N ARG A 85 -15.27 -3.77 30.97
CA ARG A 85 -15.17 -4.68 32.11
C ARG A 85 -14.64 -4.03 33.38
N MET A 86 -13.66 -3.14 33.23
CA MET A 86 -13.14 -2.37 34.37
C MET A 86 -14.21 -1.44 34.99
N ASN A 87 -15.05 -0.83 34.16
CA ASN A 87 -16.10 0.07 34.63
C ASN A 87 -17.28 -0.65 35.33
N VAL A 88 -17.51 -1.93 35.01
CA VAL A 88 -18.64 -2.70 35.57
C VAL A 88 -18.25 -3.44 36.83
N ARG A 89 -16.98 -3.71 37.08
CA ARG A 89 -16.53 -4.47 38.24
C ARG A 89 -16.06 -3.56 39.37
N ASP A 90 -16.79 -3.53 40.47
CA ASP A 90 -16.43 -2.81 41.70
C ASP A 90 -15.40 -3.54 42.60
N ASN A 91 -14.92 -4.71 42.20
CA ASN A 91 -13.99 -5.51 43.01
C ASN A 91 -12.53 -5.15 42.72
N GLU A 92 -11.79 -4.87 43.79
CA GLU A 92 -10.35 -4.53 43.73
C GLU A 92 -9.44 -5.73 43.40
N ASP A 93 -9.94 -6.97 43.41
CA ASP A 93 -9.18 -8.22 43.29
C ASP A 93 -9.22 -8.89 41.89
N PHE A 94 -9.17 -8.14 40.79
CA PHE A 94 -9.13 -8.78 39.47
C PHE A 94 -7.70 -8.87 38.89
N LYS A 95 -7.43 -10.00 38.25
CA LYS A 95 -6.16 -10.24 37.53
C LYS A 95 -6.27 -9.76 36.09
N PRO A 96 -5.15 -9.34 35.46
CA PRO A 96 -5.12 -8.96 34.04
C PRO A 96 -5.72 -10.00 33.10
N VAL A 97 -5.58 -11.29 33.44
CA VAL A 97 -6.12 -12.42 32.66
C VAL A 97 -7.66 -12.41 32.60
N ASP A 98 -8.32 -11.93 33.65
CA ASP A 98 -9.79 -11.87 33.72
C ASP A 98 -10.37 -10.76 32.83
N LEU A 99 -9.56 -9.76 32.51
CA LEU A 99 -9.94 -8.63 31.66
C LEU A 99 -9.70 -8.91 30.19
N ILE A 100 -8.62 -9.64 29.86
CA ILE A 100 -8.16 -9.85 28.49
C ILE A 100 -8.94 -11.03 27.87
N ASN A 101 -9.52 -10.78 26.69
CA ASN A 101 -10.13 -11.82 25.87
C ASN A 101 -9.37 -11.98 24.54
N ALA A 102 -8.47 -12.95 24.48
CA ALA A 102 -7.67 -13.23 23.28
C ALA A 102 -8.51 -13.65 22.07
N ARG A 103 -9.71 -14.18 22.28
CA ARG A 103 -10.61 -14.60 21.18
C ARG A 103 -11.00 -13.43 20.28
N THR A 104 -11.09 -12.22 20.83
CA THR A 104 -11.39 -11.01 20.05
C THR A 104 -10.32 -10.77 18.95
N LEU A 105 -9.05 -10.92 19.29
CA LEU A 105 -7.96 -10.76 18.34
C LEU A 105 -7.89 -11.93 17.35
N THR A 106 -7.96 -13.16 17.86
CA THR A 106 -7.95 -14.38 17.03
C THR A 106 -9.09 -14.38 16.00
N SER A 107 -10.30 -13.95 16.39
CA SER A 107 -11.42 -13.88 15.46
C SER A 107 -11.22 -12.90 14.32
N VAL A 108 -10.59 -11.75 14.58
CA VAL A 108 -10.29 -10.75 13.53
C VAL A 108 -9.28 -11.30 12.53
N ILE A 109 -8.23 -11.96 13.01
CA ILE A 109 -7.19 -12.55 12.16
C ILE A 109 -7.77 -13.70 11.33
N ASN A 110 -8.53 -14.60 11.94
CA ASN A 110 -9.17 -15.70 11.24
C ASN A 110 -10.18 -15.20 10.19
N SER A 111 -10.93 -14.13 10.50
CA SER A 111 -11.83 -13.49 9.55
C SER A 111 -11.06 -12.89 8.37
N PHE A 112 -9.90 -12.27 8.60
CA PHE A 112 -9.06 -11.74 7.53
C PHE A 112 -8.65 -12.86 6.57
N PHE A 113 -8.08 -13.95 7.06
CA PHE A 113 -7.65 -15.05 6.19
C PHE A 113 -8.83 -15.85 5.58
N GLY A 114 -9.98 -15.88 6.22
CA GLY A 114 -11.15 -16.63 5.75
C GLY A 114 -12.08 -15.88 4.79
N THR A 115 -12.18 -14.56 4.92
CA THR A 115 -13.19 -13.77 4.20
C THR A 115 -12.63 -12.62 3.35
N ASN A 116 -11.35 -12.30 3.46
CA ASN A 116 -10.76 -11.25 2.65
C ASN A 116 -10.69 -11.69 1.18
N GLN A 117 -11.10 -10.81 0.27
CA GLN A 117 -11.10 -11.09 -1.17
C GLN A 117 -9.69 -11.42 -1.73
N LEU A 118 -8.63 -10.90 -1.10
CA LEU A 118 -7.25 -11.12 -1.51
C LEU A 118 -6.65 -12.38 -0.88
N SER A 119 -7.29 -12.96 0.13
CA SER A 119 -6.92 -14.24 0.70
C SER A 119 -7.52 -15.35 -0.16
N GLN A 120 -6.68 -16.02 -0.93
CA GLN A 120 -7.07 -17.02 -1.91
C GLN A 120 -6.43 -18.36 -1.61
N PHE A 121 -7.06 -19.43 -2.08
CA PHE A 121 -6.45 -20.75 -2.07
C PHE A 121 -5.21 -20.73 -2.96
N MET A 122 -4.06 -21.18 -2.43
CA MET A 122 -2.79 -21.11 -3.14
C MET A 122 -2.73 -22.13 -4.27
N ASP A 123 -2.30 -21.69 -5.44
CA ASP A 123 -1.99 -22.59 -6.54
C ASP A 123 -0.69 -23.35 -6.22
N GLN A 124 -0.77 -24.67 -6.11
CA GLN A 124 0.32 -25.56 -5.73
C GLN A 124 0.59 -26.65 -6.77
N THR A 125 0.24 -26.43 -8.03
CA THR A 125 0.48 -27.40 -9.12
C THR A 125 1.97 -27.72 -9.27
N ASN A 126 2.81 -26.70 -9.14
CA ASN A 126 4.27 -26.82 -9.12
C ASN A 126 4.88 -25.65 -8.32
N PRO A 127 6.19 -25.71 -7.95
CA PRO A 127 6.82 -24.63 -7.18
C PRO A 127 6.78 -23.25 -7.87
N LEU A 128 6.84 -23.21 -9.20
CA LEU A 128 6.75 -21.96 -9.96
C LEU A 128 5.37 -21.32 -9.84
N ALA A 129 4.30 -22.13 -9.89
CA ALA A 129 2.93 -21.65 -9.70
C ALA A 129 2.72 -21.02 -8.33
N GLU A 130 3.30 -21.59 -7.28
CA GLU A 130 3.29 -21.00 -5.93
C GLU A 130 3.96 -19.63 -5.88
N ILE A 131 5.16 -19.52 -6.45
CA ILE A 131 5.92 -18.26 -6.47
C ILE A 131 5.16 -17.20 -7.26
N THR A 132 4.63 -17.55 -8.41
CA THR A 132 3.85 -16.65 -9.27
C THR A 132 2.59 -16.16 -8.54
N HIS A 133 1.88 -17.05 -7.85
CA HIS A 133 0.70 -16.67 -7.07
C HIS A 133 1.03 -15.70 -5.94
N LYS A 134 2.13 -15.92 -5.21
CA LYS A 134 2.60 -15.04 -4.13
C LYS A 134 3.06 -13.66 -4.63
N ARG A 135 3.49 -13.55 -5.87
CA ARG A 135 3.93 -12.30 -6.52
C ARG A 135 2.84 -11.59 -7.31
N ARG A 136 1.60 -12.05 -7.21
CA ARG A 136 0.45 -11.47 -7.92
C ARG A 136 0.01 -10.17 -7.27
N MET A 137 -0.33 -9.21 -8.13
CA MET A 137 -0.82 -7.88 -7.75
C MET A 137 -2.28 -7.76 -8.15
N SER A 138 -3.12 -7.22 -7.28
CA SER A 138 -4.52 -6.97 -7.56
C SER A 138 -4.88 -5.51 -7.34
N ALA A 139 -5.57 -4.89 -8.28
CA ALA A 139 -6.17 -3.57 -8.11
C ALA A 139 -7.52 -3.63 -7.37
N LEU A 140 -8.05 -4.82 -7.14
CA LEU A 140 -9.32 -5.08 -6.48
C LEU A 140 -9.14 -5.22 -4.96
N GLY A 141 -10.24 -5.26 -4.24
CA GLY A 141 -10.27 -5.55 -2.82
C GLY A 141 -10.43 -4.31 -1.95
N PRO A 142 -10.31 -4.46 -0.63
CA PRO A 142 -10.52 -3.36 0.31
C PRO A 142 -9.53 -2.20 0.10
N GLY A 143 -10.06 -1.00 -0.18
CA GLY A 143 -9.25 0.18 -0.51
C GLY A 143 -8.78 0.25 -1.97
N GLY A 144 -9.17 -0.72 -2.81
CA GLY A 144 -8.91 -0.74 -4.24
C GLY A 144 -10.14 -0.35 -5.07
N LEU A 145 -10.11 -0.74 -6.35
CA LEU A 145 -11.17 -0.46 -7.32
C LEU A 145 -12.23 -1.57 -7.31
N SER A 146 -13.45 -1.23 -7.71
CA SER A 146 -14.45 -2.21 -8.11
C SER A 146 -14.36 -2.46 -9.63
N ARG A 147 -14.74 -3.67 -10.07
CA ARG A 147 -14.70 -4.05 -11.49
C ARG A 147 -15.47 -3.10 -12.37
N GLU A 148 -16.64 -2.66 -11.91
CA GLU A 148 -17.55 -1.77 -12.65
C GLU A 148 -17.01 -0.35 -12.78
N ARG A 149 -16.20 0.09 -11.83
CA ARG A 149 -15.61 1.45 -11.80
C ARG A 149 -14.25 1.54 -12.47
N ALA A 150 -13.65 0.41 -12.80
CA ALA A 150 -12.35 0.36 -13.46
C ALA A 150 -12.53 0.63 -14.96
N GLY A 151 -12.18 1.83 -15.41
CA GLY A 151 -12.14 2.22 -16.83
C GLY A 151 -10.98 1.55 -17.59
N PHE A 152 -10.88 1.87 -18.88
CA PHE A 152 -9.80 1.36 -19.74
C PHE A 152 -8.42 1.83 -19.28
N GLU A 153 -8.29 3.08 -18.85
CA GLU A 153 -7.01 3.68 -18.44
C GLU A 153 -6.30 2.90 -17.33
N VAL A 154 -7.06 2.43 -16.34
CA VAL A 154 -6.51 1.64 -15.23
C VAL A 154 -6.10 0.23 -15.65
N ARG A 155 -6.68 -0.29 -16.75
CA ARG A 155 -6.42 -1.65 -17.28
C ARG A 155 -5.29 -1.67 -18.29
N ASP A 156 -4.94 -0.51 -18.84
CA ASP A 156 -3.90 -0.38 -19.84
C ASP A 156 -2.50 -0.51 -19.24
N VAL A 157 -1.55 -0.73 -20.12
CA VAL A 157 -0.12 -0.77 -19.80
C VAL A 157 0.41 0.67 -19.79
N HIS A 158 0.89 1.12 -18.65
CA HIS A 158 1.56 2.40 -18.54
C HIS A 158 3.08 2.26 -18.77
N TYR A 159 3.75 3.29 -19.29
CA TYR A 159 5.21 3.25 -19.50
C TYR A 159 6.01 2.91 -18.24
N THR A 160 5.53 3.31 -17.06
CA THR A 160 6.18 2.99 -15.79
C THR A 160 6.10 1.53 -15.38
N HIS A 161 5.29 0.71 -16.07
CA HIS A 161 5.24 -0.74 -15.86
C HIS A 161 6.52 -1.45 -16.31
N TYR A 162 7.36 -0.79 -17.15
CA TYR A 162 8.59 -1.38 -17.65
C TYR A 162 9.49 -1.87 -16.51
N GLY A 163 9.84 -3.15 -16.54
CA GLY A 163 10.65 -3.81 -15.53
C GLY A 163 9.97 -4.04 -14.17
N ARG A 164 8.75 -3.54 -13.95
CA ARG A 164 8.01 -3.62 -12.67
C ARG A 164 6.84 -4.57 -12.71
N LEU A 165 5.97 -4.41 -13.69
CA LEU A 165 4.79 -5.26 -13.86
C LEU A 165 4.85 -5.96 -15.22
N CYS A 166 4.50 -7.24 -15.24
CA CYS A 166 4.39 -7.98 -16.50
C CYS A 166 3.22 -7.45 -17.33
N THR A 167 3.48 -7.12 -18.58
CA THR A 167 2.48 -6.56 -19.49
C THR A 167 1.57 -7.60 -20.13
N ILE A 168 1.91 -8.88 -20.01
CA ILE A 168 1.26 -9.99 -20.70
C ILE A 168 0.48 -10.88 -19.72
N GLU A 169 1.02 -11.10 -18.51
CA GLU A 169 0.40 -11.97 -17.52
C GLU A 169 -0.76 -11.26 -16.83
N THR A 170 -1.95 -11.39 -17.39
CA THR A 170 -3.21 -10.88 -16.87
C THR A 170 -4.34 -11.85 -17.23
N PRO A 171 -5.39 -11.98 -16.39
CA PRO A 171 -6.56 -12.79 -16.74
C PRO A 171 -7.29 -12.25 -17.97
N GLU A 172 -7.97 -13.13 -18.67
CA GLU A 172 -8.96 -12.76 -19.68
C GLU A 172 -10.32 -12.44 -19.02
N GLY A 173 -11.11 -11.58 -19.64
CA GLY A 173 -12.45 -11.24 -19.19
C GLY A 173 -12.50 -10.02 -18.24
N PRO A 174 -13.44 -10.00 -17.28
CA PRO A 174 -13.74 -8.78 -16.49
C PRO A 174 -12.60 -8.30 -15.58
N ASN A 175 -11.60 -9.13 -15.32
CA ASN A 175 -10.45 -8.81 -14.49
C ASN A 175 -9.19 -8.41 -15.29
N ILE A 176 -9.29 -8.29 -16.60
CA ILE A 176 -8.16 -7.93 -17.46
C ILE A 176 -7.53 -6.61 -16.99
N GLY A 177 -6.21 -6.56 -16.89
CA GLY A 177 -5.46 -5.41 -16.45
C GLY A 177 -5.58 -5.06 -14.95
N LEU A 178 -6.52 -5.64 -14.22
CA LEU A 178 -6.71 -5.41 -12.78
C LEU A 178 -5.91 -6.39 -11.92
N ILE A 179 -5.55 -7.52 -12.48
CA ILE A 179 -4.69 -8.52 -11.84
C ILE A 179 -3.46 -8.67 -12.73
N SER A 180 -2.31 -8.46 -12.16
CA SER A 180 -1.00 -8.51 -12.83
C SER A 180 0.02 -9.21 -11.95
N SER A 181 1.20 -9.46 -12.49
CA SER A 181 2.31 -10.08 -11.75
C SER A 181 3.52 -9.16 -11.75
N LEU A 182 4.30 -9.21 -10.67
CA LEU A 182 5.59 -8.52 -10.60
C LEU A 182 6.60 -9.14 -11.57
N CYS A 183 7.37 -8.31 -12.24
CA CYS A 183 8.54 -8.75 -13.00
C CYS A 183 9.58 -9.44 -12.09
N VAL A 184 10.43 -10.27 -12.66
CA VAL A 184 11.37 -11.13 -11.92
C VAL A 184 12.23 -10.34 -10.94
N HIS A 185 12.80 -9.22 -11.37
CA HIS A 185 13.70 -8.39 -10.55
C HIS A 185 12.99 -7.25 -9.81
N ALA A 186 11.69 -7.08 -10.03
CA ALA A 186 10.91 -6.08 -9.32
C ALA A 186 10.71 -6.46 -7.86
N LYS A 187 10.78 -5.46 -7.01
CA LYS A 187 10.49 -5.57 -5.57
C LYS A 187 9.70 -4.37 -5.08
N VAL A 188 9.03 -4.55 -3.97
CA VAL A 188 8.29 -3.47 -3.30
C VAL A 188 9.16 -2.91 -2.19
N ASN A 189 9.35 -1.59 -2.16
CA ASN A 189 10.11 -0.92 -1.10
C ASN A 189 9.28 -0.79 0.19
N ASN A 190 9.90 -0.30 1.26
CA ASN A 190 9.27 -0.15 2.57
C ASN A 190 8.05 0.80 2.55
N MET A 191 7.99 1.72 1.60
CA MET A 191 6.87 2.66 1.43
C MET A 191 5.75 2.10 0.55
N GLY A 192 5.95 0.92 -0.06
CA GLY A 192 4.97 0.28 -0.93
C GLY A 192 5.12 0.62 -2.42
N PHE A 193 6.18 1.30 -2.86
CA PHE A 193 6.43 1.56 -4.27
C PHE A 193 7.22 0.42 -4.91
N ILE A 194 6.91 0.14 -6.18
CA ILE A 194 7.58 -0.91 -6.93
C ILE A 194 8.87 -0.35 -7.53
N GLU A 195 9.96 -0.99 -7.24
CA GLU A 195 11.30 -0.66 -7.71
C GLU A 195 11.87 -1.77 -8.57
N THR A 196 12.69 -1.40 -9.55
CA THR A 196 13.41 -2.36 -10.39
C THR A 196 14.86 -1.91 -10.59
N PRO A 197 15.81 -2.84 -10.75
CA PRO A 197 17.21 -2.49 -10.92
C PRO A 197 17.49 -1.95 -12.31
N TYR A 198 18.19 -0.81 -12.38
CA TYR A 198 18.69 -0.20 -13.60
C TYR A 198 20.20 -0.03 -13.56
N ARG A 199 20.83 -0.03 -14.72
CA ARG A 199 22.22 0.35 -14.92
C ARG A 199 22.28 1.70 -15.65
N LYS A 200 23.23 2.53 -15.24
CA LYS A 200 23.45 3.82 -15.90
C LYS A 200 23.97 3.61 -17.33
N VAL A 201 23.52 4.45 -18.24
CA VAL A 201 24.01 4.49 -19.62
C VAL A 201 24.67 5.84 -19.88
N GLU A 202 25.92 5.84 -20.27
CA GLU A 202 26.67 7.03 -20.62
C GLU A 202 27.20 6.90 -22.05
N GLY A 203 26.94 7.92 -22.87
CA GLY A 203 27.40 7.92 -24.27
C GLY A 203 26.93 6.72 -25.10
N GLY A 204 25.74 6.16 -24.82
CA GLY A 204 25.18 4.98 -25.49
C GLY A 204 25.78 3.64 -25.05
N LYS A 205 26.67 3.64 -24.04
CA LYS A 205 27.25 2.41 -23.47
C LYS A 205 26.74 2.18 -22.04
N VAL A 206 26.38 0.93 -21.73
CA VAL A 206 25.95 0.53 -20.39
C VAL A 206 27.18 0.45 -19.48
N ASP A 207 27.15 1.13 -18.35
CA ASP A 207 28.17 0.99 -17.31
C ASP A 207 27.99 -0.35 -16.58
N LEU A 208 28.83 -1.31 -16.89
CA LEU A 208 28.84 -2.64 -16.27
C LEU A 208 29.56 -2.65 -14.92
N SER A 209 30.41 -1.67 -14.65
CA SER A 209 31.20 -1.53 -13.42
C SER A 209 30.47 -0.71 -12.35
N GLY A 210 29.50 0.11 -12.76
CA GLY A 210 28.74 0.98 -11.88
C GLY A 210 27.74 0.23 -10.99
N LYS A 211 27.35 0.89 -9.88
CA LYS A 211 26.35 0.36 -8.97
C LYS A 211 24.98 0.28 -9.63
N ILE A 212 24.29 -0.83 -9.42
CA ILE A 212 22.88 -0.97 -9.78
C ILE A 212 22.05 0.03 -8.95
N GLN A 213 21.24 0.81 -9.62
CA GLN A 213 20.29 1.74 -9.00
C GLN A 213 18.87 1.16 -9.06
N TYR A 214 18.16 1.23 -7.96
CA TYR A 214 16.74 0.87 -7.92
C TYR A 214 15.89 2.11 -8.13
N LEU A 215 15.07 2.09 -9.14
CA LEU A 215 14.18 3.20 -9.54
C LEU A 215 12.74 2.74 -9.58
#